data_134ac495bfbcdce474e246fc0a81a847
#
_entry.id   134ac495bfbcdce474e246fc0a81a847
#
_cell.length_a   1.000
_cell.length_b   1.000
_cell.length_c   1.000
_cell.angle_alpha   90.00
_cell.angle_beta   90.00
_cell.angle_gamma   90.00
#
_symmetry.space_group_name_H-M   'P 1'
#
loop_
_entity.id
_entity.type
_entity.pdbx_description
1 polymer ?
#
loop_
_entity_poly.entity_id
_entity_poly.type
_entity_poly.pdbx_seq_one_letter_code
_entity_poly.pdbx_strand_id
1 'polypeptide(L)' 'MDISVIIPLYNEEESLPELHAWIGKVMKENNFSYEIIFINDGSTDKSWDIIEGLRSQDDHVKGIKFRRNYGKSPALF' A
#
# COMPACT_ATOMS: atom_id res chain seq x y z
N MET A 1 -15.62 -1.61 -9.17
CA MET A 1 -14.59 -2.19 -8.30
C MET A 1 -15.25 -3.03 -7.25
N ASP A 2 -14.89 -4.27 -7.16
CA ASP A 2 -15.53 -5.15 -6.20
C ASP A 2 -14.94 -5.06 -4.82
N ILE A 3 -13.65 -4.91 -4.71
CA ILE A 3 -12.97 -4.97 -3.43
C ILE A 3 -11.88 -3.91 -3.35
N SER A 4 -11.83 -3.19 -2.24
CA SER A 4 -10.72 -2.31 -1.94
C SER A 4 -9.99 -2.87 -0.74
N VAL A 5 -8.72 -3.18 -0.89
CA VAL A 5 -7.91 -3.73 0.18
C VAL A 5 -7.06 -2.60 0.74
N ILE A 6 -7.27 -2.24 1.99
CA ILE A 6 -6.55 -1.13 2.61
C ILE A 6 -5.53 -1.68 3.57
N ILE A 7 -4.26 -1.37 3.34
CA ILE A 7 -3.18 -1.94 4.12
C ILE A 7 -2.34 -0.83 4.73
N PRO A 8 -2.54 -0.56 6.02
CA PRO A 8 -1.67 0.39 6.71
C PRO A 8 -0.33 -0.27 6.99
N LEU A 9 0.74 0.46 6.83
CA LEU A 9 2.06 -0.10 7.05
C LEU A 9 3.02 0.91 7.62
N TYR A 10 4.06 0.41 8.26
CA TYR A 10 5.11 1.23 8.79
C TYR A 10 6.37 0.37 8.77
N ASN A 11 7.36 0.78 8.00
CA ASN A 11 8.65 0.07 7.88
C ASN A 11 8.48 -1.39 7.51
N GLU A 12 7.73 -1.63 6.43
CA GLU A 12 7.47 -2.98 5.98
C GLU A 12 8.10 -3.28 4.63
N GLU A 13 9.27 -2.73 4.36
CA GLU A 13 9.82 -2.84 3.00
C GLU A 13 10.06 -4.29 2.59
N GLU A 14 10.36 -5.17 3.52
CA GLU A 14 10.65 -6.55 3.15
C GLU A 14 9.40 -7.33 2.83
N SER A 15 8.28 -6.99 3.45
CA SER A 15 7.06 -7.75 3.27
C SER A 15 6.22 -7.30 2.11
N LEU A 16 6.43 -6.07 1.64
CA LEU A 16 5.56 -5.50 0.63
C LEU A 16 5.48 -6.29 -0.68
N PRO A 17 6.60 -6.73 -1.25
CA PRO A 17 6.51 -7.45 -2.53
C PRO A 17 5.78 -8.78 -2.39
N GLU A 18 5.99 -9.47 -1.29
CA GLU A 18 5.32 -10.73 -1.07
C GLU A 18 3.83 -10.52 -0.87
N LEU A 19 3.46 -9.52 -0.10
CA LEU A 19 2.07 -9.23 0.18
C LEU A 19 1.33 -8.86 -1.10
N HIS A 20 1.97 -8.02 -1.92
CA HIS A 20 1.39 -7.61 -3.18
C HIS A 20 1.15 -8.82 -4.09
N ALA A 21 2.12 -9.71 -4.19
CA ALA A 21 1.99 -10.88 -5.03
C ALA A 21 0.90 -11.81 -4.53
N TRP A 22 0.80 -11.97 -3.22
CA TRP A 22 -0.20 -12.86 -2.65
C TRP A 22 -1.62 -12.31 -2.89
N ILE A 23 -1.81 -11.03 -2.65
CA ILE A 23 -3.12 -10.43 -2.86
C ILE A 23 -3.52 -10.54 -4.34
N GLY A 24 -2.59 -10.23 -5.24
CA GLY A 24 -2.88 -10.33 -6.66
C GLY A 24 -3.28 -11.73 -7.07
N LYS A 25 -2.61 -12.74 -6.51
CA LYS A 25 -2.92 -14.11 -6.84
C LYS A 25 -4.33 -14.48 -6.37
N VAL A 26 -4.68 -14.12 -5.14
CA VAL A 26 -5.97 -14.45 -4.59
C VAL A 26 -7.09 -13.77 -5.39
N MET A 27 -6.89 -12.50 -5.74
CA MET A 27 -7.92 -11.78 -6.47
C MET A 27 -8.12 -12.33 -7.86
N LYS A 28 -7.03 -12.72 -8.53
CA LYS A 28 -7.14 -13.27 -9.86
C LYS A 28 -7.81 -14.64 -9.83
N GLU A 29 -7.51 -15.44 -8.84
CA GLU A 29 -8.09 -16.76 -8.75
C GLU A 29 -9.60 -16.69 -8.53
N ASN A 30 -10.08 -15.61 -7.94
CA ASN A 30 -11.47 -15.45 -7.67
C ASN A 30 -12.18 -14.51 -8.63
N ASN A 31 -11.46 -14.03 -9.62
CA ASN A 31 -12.01 -13.12 -10.63
C ASN A 31 -12.60 -11.85 -10.05
N PHE A 32 -11.97 -11.31 -9.00
CA PHE A 32 -12.45 -10.06 -8.44
C PHE A 32 -11.83 -8.87 -9.15
N SER A 33 -12.59 -7.81 -9.25
CA SER A 33 -12.08 -6.53 -9.64
C SER A 33 -11.65 -5.85 -8.35
N TYR A 34 -10.42 -5.36 -8.25
CA TYR A 34 -9.89 -4.94 -6.96
C TYR A 34 -8.91 -3.78 -7.07
N GLU A 35 -8.68 -3.12 -5.95
CA GLU A 35 -7.58 -2.18 -5.81
C GLU A 35 -6.92 -2.42 -4.47
N ILE A 36 -5.63 -2.16 -4.38
CA ILE A 36 -4.85 -2.28 -3.16
C ILE A 36 -4.38 -0.90 -2.79
N ILE A 37 -4.72 -0.43 -1.60
CA ILE A 37 -4.33 0.90 -1.15
C ILE A 37 -3.38 0.75 0.01
N PHE A 38 -2.09 1.04 -0.24
CA PHE A 38 -1.08 1.00 0.81
C PHE A 38 -1.04 2.36 1.49
N ILE A 39 -1.17 2.38 2.80
CA ILE A 39 -1.10 3.61 3.55
C ILE A 39 0.21 3.61 4.32
N ASN A 40 1.15 4.45 3.89
CA ASN A 40 2.46 4.51 4.51
C ASN A 40 2.43 5.57 5.59
N ASP A 41 2.53 5.15 6.85
CA ASP A 41 2.39 6.05 7.96
C ASP A 41 3.77 6.49 8.45
N GLY A 42 4.47 7.25 7.64
CA GLY A 42 5.74 7.83 8.06
C GLY A 42 6.90 6.87 8.14
N SER A 43 6.90 5.84 7.30
CA SER A 43 8.00 4.88 7.32
C SER A 43 9.32 5.56 7.03
N THR A 44 10.37 5.09 7.68
CA THR A 44 11.70 5.62 7.46
C THR A 44 12.55 4.70 6.61
N ASP A 45 12.04 3.53 6.25
CA ASP A 45 12.76 2.62 5.37
C ASP A 45 12.34 2.88 3.93
N LYS A 46 12.53 1.93 3.05
CA LYS A 46 12.22 2.09 1.65
C LYS A 46 10.83 1.67 1.26
N SER A 47 9.94 1.55 2.23
CA SER A 47 8.58 1.11 1.95
C SER A 47 7.91 1.96 0.87
N TRP A 48 8.06 3.28 0.96
CA TRP A 48 7.42 4.14 -0.02
C TRP A 48 7.97 3.92 -1.42
N ASP A 49 9.28 3.73 -1.53
CA ASP A 49 9.89 3.49 -2.83
C ASP A 49 9.36 2.19 -3.45
N ILE A 50 9.14 1.18 -2.61
CA ILE A 50 8.60 -0.08 -3.08
C ILE A 50 7.16 0.11 -3.54
N ILE A 51 6.36 0.87 -2.80
CA ILE A 51 4.99 1.14 -3.18
C ILE A 51 4.95 1.87 -4.54
N GLU A 52 5.83 2.83 -4.73
CA GLU A 52 5.90 3.54 -5.99
C GLU A 52 6.25 2.60 -7.15
N GLY A 53 7.17 1.68 -6.91
CA GLY A 53 7.53 0.69 -7.92
C GLY A 53 6.39 -0.23 -8.25
N LEU A 54 5.66 -0.70 -7.24
CA LEU A 54 4.54 -1.58 -7.46
C LEU A 54 3.42 -0.84 -8.21
N ARG A 55 3.19 0.41 -7.86
CA ARG A 55 2.17 1.20 -8.52
C ARG A 55 2.48 1.40 -9.99
N SER A 56 3.75 1.56 -10.30
CA SER A 56 4.18 1.73 -11.68
C SER A 56 3.95 0.48 -12.51
N GLN A 57 3.99 -0.69 -11.89
CA GLN A 57 3.85 -1.94 -12.61
C GLN A 57 2.43 -2.48 -12.58
N ASP A 58 1.62 -2.07 -11.64
CA ASP A 58 0.30 -2.67 -11.44
C ASP A 58 -0.73 -1.57 -11.20
N ASP A 59 -1.66 -1.41 -12.11
CA ASP A 59 -2.68 -0.39 -12.02
C ASP A 59 -3.62 -0.59 -10.84
N HIS A 60 -3.61 -1.75 -10.22
CA HIS A 60 -4.46 -2.00 -9.08
C HIS A 60 -3.88 -1.38 -7.80
N VAL A 61 -2.63 -0.94 -7.84
CA VAL A 61 -1.97 -0.46 -6.62
C VAL A 61 -2.08 1.04 -6.51
N LYS A 62 -2.45 1.51 -5.32
CA LYS A 62 -2.47 2.93 -5.00
C LYS A 62 -1.71 3.13 -3.71
N GLY A 63 -1.22 4.33 -3.49
CA GLY A 63 -0.44 4.61 -2.29
C GLY A 63 -0.81 5.95 -1.69
N ILE A 64 -0.88 5.98 -0.37
CA ILE A 64 -1.09 7.22 0.37
C ILE A 64 0.04 7.34 1.37
N LYS A 65 0.71 8.48 1.38
CA LYS A 65 1.83 8.70 2.27
C LYS A 65 1.48 9.76 3.27
N PHE A 66 1.53 9.41 4.56
CA PHE A 66 1.37 10.38 5.59
C PHE A 66 2.72 10.76 6.14
N ARG A 67 2.91 12.04 6.51
CA ARG A 67 4.09 12.43 7.11
C ARG A 67 3.89 12.41 8.56
N ARG A 68 4.76 11.84 9.31
CA ARG A 68 4.53 11.75 10.69
C ARG A 68 5.21 12.73 11.50
N ASN A 69 5.80 13.66 10.97
CA ASN A 69 6.56 14.52 11.72
C ASN A 69 5.85 15.70 12.13
N TYR A 70 4.58 15.69 12.30
CA TYR A 70 3.96 16.85 12.55
C TYR A 70 3.92 17.18 13.85
N GLY A 71 4.11 16.57 14.61
CA GLY A 71 4.03 17.01 15.82
C GLY A 71 2.74 17.04 16.29
N LYS A 72 1.90 17.53 16.04
CA LYS A 72 0.72 17.55 16.50
C LYS A 72 -0.23 17.26 15.67
N SER A 73 -1.02 16.79 15.83
CA SER A 73 -2.05 16.53 15.16
C SER A 73 -2.41 16.62 14.02
N PRO A 74 -2.04 16.50 13.47
CA PRO A 74 -2.27 16.73 12.33
C PRO A 74 -3.19 16.15 11.61
N ALA A 75 -3.19 15.31 11.46
CA ALA A 75 -3.96 14.77 10.66
C ALA A 75 -5.22 14.80 10.81
N LEU A 76 -5.56 15.11 11.29
CA LEU A 76 -6.66 15.07 11.41
C LEU A 76 -7.31 15.44 10.57
N PHE A 77 -7.28 15.55 10.06
CA PHE A 77 -7.74 15.86 9.20
C PHE A 77 -8.19 15.62 8.96
#